data_eb2a19e7bd2bd6e80869c36de15f3eee
#
_entry.id   eb2a19e7bd2bd6e80869c36de15f3eee
#
_cell.length_a   1.000
_cell.length_b   1.000
_cell.length_c   1.000
_cell.angle_alpha   90.00
_cell.angle_beta   90.00
_cell.angle_gamma   90.00
#
_symmetry.space_group_name_H-M   'P 1'
#
loop_
_entity.id
_entity.type
_entity.pdbx_description
1 polymer ?
#
loop_
_entity_poly.entity_id
_entity_poly.type
_entity_poly.pdbx_seq_one_letter_code
_entity_poly.pdbx_strand_id
1 'polypeptide(L)'
;MGVQEPLSSPCVGAAPTAIVNDFSIAVATANGTGSQTANLALLRSFFKMGIPVHGKNIFPSNIQGLPTWYHIRVSRHGYVARRSPELLVAFNPTTIHEDVAGLPPGGVCVYNADIRYTPDRADLTYYPVPVKELLQDVDVKGKVKDYVANMTYVGVVAHLLGVPLDVVRRSLEHHFGGRAHLVASNFDVVSRSHDWARECLQKVDPYRVEPMDATEGLILMTGNEAGALGAVFGGVSVAAWYPITPSTSFIDALRDFLPQLRKDPEGRPTYTVIQAEDELAAIGMVVGAGWAGARALTATSGPGLSLMAEFLGLAYFAEVPAVVWDIQRVGPSTGLPTRTSQGDVAFAYGIGHGDTRHVLLFPSSIEECFEFGYKAHDLADTLQTPVLVLSDLDLGMNNWMGEPFAYPEEPLKRGKVLSAEEVERLETFRRYADVDGDGIPYRTLPGNQSPRSAWFGRGTGHDENARYSEDGAVWWRNMERLARKHETARQHVPTAVIQESPGARLGVICYGTTRYAIEEARDALALQGVAIDVMRLRALPFGAEVEGFVAQHEDLLVIEMNRDNQLRDILRAELPQHAAKLHGVGYIDGMPLTAAWVERQVLGHLNGRVD
;
A
#
# COMPACT_ATOMS: atom_id res chain seq x y z
N MET A 1 3.90 -73.87 -27.70
CA MET A 1 4.11 -72.69 -28.55
C MET A 1 3.00 -71.71 -28.25
N GLY A 2 3.25 -70.79 -27.34
CA GLY A 2 2.35 -69.69 -26.99
C GLY A 2 2.96 -68.40 -27.48
N VAL A 3 2.27 -67.77 -28.41
CA VAL A 3 2.63 -66.46 -28.99
C VAL A 3 2.23 -65.39 -27.95
N GLN A 4 3.20 -64.69 -27.37
CA GLN A 4 2.97 -63.48 -26.57
C GLN A 4 2.65 -62.36 -27.53
N GLU A 5 1.47 -61.73 -27.33
CA GLU A 5 1.14 -60.43 -27.98
C GLU A 5 2.01 -59.31 -27.38
N PRO A 6 2.44 -58.32 -28.15
CA PRO A 6 3.21 -57.18 -27.66
C PRO A 6 2.32 -56.26 -26.86
N LEU A 7 2.77 -55.90 -25.66
CA LEU A 7 2.20 -54.86 -24.81
C LEU A 7 2.06 -53.55 -25.61
N SER A 8 0.83 -53.07 -25.73
CA SER A 8 0.49 -51.77 -26.31
C SER A 8 1.25 -50.66 -25.57
N SER A 9 1.95 -49.83 -26.34
CA SER A 9 2.59 -48.58 -25.87
C SER A 9 1.57 -47.70 -25.18
N PRO A 10 1.91 -47.04 -24.05
CA PRO A 10 1.01 -46.10 -23.38
C PRO A 10 0.75 -44.93 -24.35
N CYS A 11 -0.52 -44.56 -24.48
CA CYS A 11 -0.94 -43.36 -25.20
C CYS A 11 -0.12 -42.17 -24.69
N VAL A 12 0.64 -41.56 -25.58
CA VAL A 12 1.24 -40.24 -25.34
C VAL A 12 0.08 -39.26 -25.20
N GLY A 13 -0.23 -38.93 -23.97
CA GLY A 13 -1.22 -37.87 -23.67
C GLY A 13 -0.78 -36.58 -24.38
N ALA A 14 -1.72 -35.88 -24.98
CA ALA A 14 -1.46 -34.57 -25.55
C ALA A 14 -0.73 -33.69 -24.52
N ALA A 15 0.36 -33.04 -24.96
CA ALA A 15 1.08 -32.11 -24.10
C ALA A 15 0.09 -31.08 -23.50
N PRO A 16 0.15 -30.76 -22.21
CA PRO A 16 -0.78 -29.83 -21.61
C PRO A 16 -0.71 -28.49 -22.33
N THR A 17 -1.88 -27.87 -22.55
CA THR A 17 -1.96 -26.54 -23.19
C THR A 17 -1.13 -25.55 -22.37
N ALA A 18 -0.21 -24.84 -23.03
CA ALA A 18 0.68 -23.91 -22.38
C ALA A 18 -0.08 -22.75 -21.70
N ILE A 19 0.28 -22.46 -20.45
CA ILE A 19 -0.21 -21.31 -19.67
C ILE A 19 0.86 -20.22 -19.77
N VAL A 20 0.54 -19.17 -20.54
CA VAL A 20 1.48 -18.10 -20.88
C VAL A 20 1.13 -16.83 -20.12
N ASN A 21 2.08 -16.30 -19.34
CA ASN A 21 1.98 -15.03 -18.63
C ASN A 21 0.72 -14.88 -17.74
N ASP A 22 0.19 -15.98 -17.19
CA ASP A 22 -0.97 -15.91 -16.28
C ASP A 22 -0.92 -17.00 -15.20
N PHE A 23 -0.09 -16.77 -14.17
CA PHE A 23 0.08 -17.65 -13.01
C PHE A 23 0.69 -16.90 -11.83
N SER A 24 0.70 -17.56 -10.66
CA SER A 24 1.34 -17.04 -9.45
C SER A 24 2.43 -17.98 -8.95
N ILE A 25 3.51 -17.41 -8.45
CA ILE A 25 4.64 -18.10 -7.84
C ILE A 25 4.67 -17.76 -6.36
N ALA A 26 4.82 -18.74 -5.48
CA ALA A 26 5.21 -18.53 -4.10
C ALA A 26 6.67 -18.99 -3.90
N VAL A 27 7.48 -18.14 -3.30
CA VAL A 27 8.87 -18.47 -2.94
C VAL A 27 8.96 -18.53 -1.42
N ALA A 28 9.09 -19.73 -0.85
CA ALA A 28 9.21 -19.99 0.58
C ALA A 28 10.69 -20.14 0.98
N THR A 29 11.19 -19.23 1.83
CA THR A 29 12.59 -19.20 2.28
C THR A 29 12.67 -18.88 3.78
N ALA A 30 13.88 -18.77 4.33
CA ALA A 30 14.10 -18.25 5.66
C ALA A 30 14.47 -16.76 5.63
N ASN A 31 13.90 -15.97 6.53
CA ASN A 31 14.19 -14.54 6.66
C ASN A 31 15.68 -14.30 6.97
N GLY A 32 16.27 -13.30 6.33
CA GLY A 32 17.68 -12.93 6.52
C GLY A 32 18.68 -13.76 5.71
N THR A 33 18.23 -14.61 4.78
CA THR A 33 19.10 -15.41 3.89
C THR A 33 19.40 -14.77 2.55
N GLY A 34 19.03 -13.48 2.34
CA GLY A 34 19.24 -12.80 1.06
C GLY A 34 18.18 -13.11 -0.01
N SER A 35 17.10 -13.82 0.34
CA SER A 35 16.01 -14.18 -0.59
C SER A 35 15.32 -12.96 -1.22
N GLN A 36 15.27 -11.82 -0.53
CA GLN A 36 14.67 -10.60 -1.08
C GLN A 36 15.34 -10.16 -2.39
N THR A 37 16.68 -10.24 -2.47
CA THR A 37 17.41 -9.92 -3.70
C THR A 37 17.06 -10.87 -4.84
N ALA A 38 16.97 -12.16 -4.56
CA ALA A 38 16.60 -13.19 -5.54
C ALA A 38 15.15 -13.02 -6.04
N ASN A 39 14.23 -12.75 -5.11
CA ASN A 39 12.83 -12.49 -5.43
C ASN A 39 12.66 -11.25 -6.31
N LEU A 40 13.35 -10.16 -5.98
CA LEU A 40 13.33 -8.94 -6.79
C LEU A 40 14.02 -9.12 -8.15
N ALA A 41 15.03 -9.98 -8.25
CA ALA A 41 15.64 -10.30 -9.54
C ALA A 41 14.64 -10.98 -10.48
N LEU A 42 13.85 -11.95 -9.99
CA LEU A 42 12.78 -12.58 -10.77
C LEU A 42 11.67 -11.60 -11.12
N LEU A 43 11.14 -10.85 -10.14
CA LEU A 43 10.07 -9.87 -10.36
C LEU A 43 10.47 -8.86 -11.44
N ARG A 44 11.65 -8.25 -11.31
CA ARG A 44 12.16 -7.28 -12.27
C ARG A 44 12.48 -7.89 -13.62
N SER A 45 12.80 -9.18 -13.68
CA SER A 45 13.01 -9.88 -14.95
C SER A 45 11.71 -9.97 -15.73
N PHE A 46 10.61 -10.35 -15.11
CA PHE A 46 9.29 -10.35 -15.76
C PHE A 46 8.89 -8.94 -16.21
N PHE A 47 9.04 -7.96 -15.32
CA PHE A 47 8.79 -6.55 -15.66
C PHE A 47 9.61 -6.07 -16.87
N LYS A 48 10.91 -6.39 -16.91
CA LYS A 48 11.80 -6.04 -18.04
C LYS A 48 11.50 -6.80 -19.34
N MET A 49 10.76 -7.89 -19.26
CA MET A 49 10.21 -8.60 -20.42
C MET A 49 8.89 -7.97 -20.93
N GLY A 50 8.46 -6.85 -20.36
CA GLY A 50 7.20 -6.20 -20.72
C GLY A 50 5.97 -6.86 -20.13
N ILE A 51 6.11 -7.78 -19.17
CA ILE A 51 5.03 -8.57 -18.60
C ILE A 51 4.53 -7.91 -17.31
N PRO A 52 3.22 -7.62 -17.18
CA PRO A 52 2.66 -7.10 -15.94
C PRO A 52 2.87 -8.09 -14.79
N VAL A 53 3.39 -7.56 -13.69
CA VAL A 53 3.81 -8.37 -12.55
C VAL A 53 3.58 -7.60 -11.24
N HIS A 54 3.26 -8.33 -10.18
CA HIS A 54 3.16 -7.77 -8.84
C HIS A 54 3.83 -8.68 -7.82
N GLY A 55 4.55 -8.10 -6.86
CA GLY A 55 5.27 -8.83 -5.84
C GLY A 55 4.76 -8.52 -4.44
N LYS A 56 4.42 -9.56 -3.65
CA LYS A 56 3.96 -9.41 -2.26
C LYS A 56 4.88 -10.16 -1.31
N ASN A 57 5.45 -9.42 -0.35
CA ASN A 57 6.28 -10.00 0.70
C ASN A 57 5.41 -10.38 1.91
N ILE A 58 5.45 -11.64 2.30
CA ILE A 58 4.71 -12.18 3.44
C ILE A 58 5.75 -12.72 4.43
N PHE A 59 5.97 -11.97 5.48
CA PHE A 59 6.93 -12.32 6.52
C PHE A 59 6.27 -12.28 7.90
N PRO A 60 6.57 -13.26 8.79
CA PRO A 60 5.90 -13.33 10.09
C PRO A 60 6.45 -12.32 11.10
N SER A 61 7.72 -11.85 10.92
CA SER A 61 8.42 -10.94 11.81
C SER A 61 9.75 -10.51 11.18
N ASN A 62 10.38 -9.49 11.73
CA ASN A 62 11.77 -9.12 11.40
C ASN A 62 12.81 -10.07 12.02
N ILE A 63 12.39 -11.16 12.67
CA ILE A 63 13.27 -12.14 13.30
C ILE A 63 13.95 -12.98 12.23
N GLN A 64 15.28 -13.00 12.26
CA GLN A 64 16.09 -13.81 11.35
C GLN A 64 15.82 -15.31 11.54
N GLY A 65 15.73 -16.04 10.43
CA GLY A 65 15.52 -17.49 10.41
C GLY A 65 14.06 -17.94 10.39
N LEU A 66 13.09 -17.05 10.67
CA LEU A 66 11.68 -17.42 10.53
C LEU A 66 11.27 -17.59 9.06
N PRO A 67 10.24 -18.40 8.78
CA PRO A 67 9.73 -18.58 7.44
C PRO A 67 9.26 -17.25 6.83
N THR A 68 9.56 -17.05 5.57
CA THR A 68 9.07 -15.91 4.78
C THR A 68 8.67 -16.39 3.40
N TRP A 69 7.62 -15.79 2.85
CA TRP A 69 7.14 -16.07 1.50
C TRP A 69 7.15 -14.80 0.67
N TYR A 70 7.48 -14.96 -0.61
CA TYR A 70 7.33 -13.89 -1.58
C TYR A 70 6.44 -14.39 -2.72
N HIS A 71 5.30 -13.75 -2.88
CA HIS A 71 4.36 -14.09 -3.95
C HIS A 71 4.61 -13.19 -5.15
N ILE A 72 4.75 -13.78 -6.33
CA ILE A 72 4.86 -13.07 -7.61
C ILE A 72 3.63 -13.44 -8.44
N ARG A 73 2.77 -12.47 -8.70
CA ARG A 73 1.69 -12.60 -9.67
C ARG A 73 2.19 -12.16 -11.03
N VAL A 74 2.13 -13.04 -12.02
CA VAL A 74 2.35 -12.75 -13.45
C VAL A 74 0.98 -12.74 -14.12
N SER A 75 0.59 -11.65 -14.79
CA SER A 75 -0.73 -11.55 -15.40
C SER A 75 -0.71 -10.81 -16.72
N ARG A 76 -0.97 -11.51 -17.82
CA ARG A 76 -1.13 -10.92 -19.15
C ARG A 76 -2.23 -9.86 -19.24
N HIS A 77 -3.17 -9.86 -18.28
CA HIS A 77 -4.29 -8.93 -18.21
C HIS A 77 -4.02 -7.73 -17.29
N GLY A 78 -2.85 -7.69 -16.64
CA GLY A 78 -2.49 -6.62 -15.71
C GLY A 78 -3.09 -6.75 -14.31
N TYR A 79 -3.73 -7.86 -13.98
CA TYR A 79 -4.27 -8.08 -12.63
C TYR A 79 -3.16 -8.23 -11.59
N VAL A 80 -3.32 -7.54 -10.46
CA VAL A 80 -2.35 -7.50 -9.36
C VAL A 80 -2.94 -8.01 -8.03
N ALA A 81 -4.21 -8.41 -8.01
CA ALA A 81 -4.83 -9.02 -6.84
C ALA A 81 -4.13 -10.32 -6.45
N ARG A 82 -4.15 -10.67 -5.17
CA ARG A 82 -3.60 -11.94 -4.70
C ARG A 82 -4.36 -13.13 -5.31
N ARG A 83 -3.60 -14.12 -5.76
CA ARG A 83 -4.12 -15.41 -6.26
C ARG A 83 -3.36 -16.55 -5.58
N SER A 84 -4.00 -17.70 -5.41
CA SER A 84 -3.32 -18.92 -4.95
C SER A 84 -2.20 -19.28 -5.92
N PRO A 85 -0.99 -19.60 -5.42
CA PRO A 85 0.15 -19.92 -6.29
C PRO A 85 -0.04 -21.26 -6.97
N GLU A 86 0.28 -21.32 -8.25
CA GLU A 86 0.38 -22.55 -9.02
C GLU A 86 1.81 -23.11 -9.05
N LEU A 87 2.81 -22.22 -8.84
CA LEU A 87 4.20 -22.59 -8.68
C LEU A 87 4.67 -22.30 -7.26
N LEU A 88 5.39 -23.25 -6.68
CA LEU A 88 6.06 -23.10 -5.39
C LEU A 88 7.57 -23.29 -5.55
N VAL A 89 8.36 -22.36 -5.01
CA VAL A 89 9.80 -22.55 -4.75
C VAL A 89 9.97 -22.84 -3.26
N ALA A 90 10.17 -24.10 -2.90
CA ALA A 90 10.20 -24.58 -1.52
C ALA A 90 11.65 -24.71 -1.02
N PHE A 91 12.19 -23.64 -0.48
CA PHE A 91 13.56 -23.57 0.07
C PHE A 91 13.58 -23.45 1.60
N ASN A 92 12.41 -23.51 2.25
CA ASN A 92 12.30 -23.50 3.70
C ASN A 92 12.06 -24.92 4.25
N PRO A 93 12.96 -25.49 5.08
CA PRO A 93 12.80 -26.85 5.58
C PRO A 93 11.67 -27.00 6.59
N THR A 94 11.19 -25.91 7.21
CA THR A 94 10.16 -25.98 8.27
C THR A 94 8.75 -25.92 7.73
N THR A 95 8.53 -25.34 6.55
CA THR A 95 7.18 -25.10 5.99
C THR A 95 6.88 -25.93 4.74
N ILE A 96 7.87 -26.61 4.17
CA ILE A 96 7.74 -27.30 2.88
C ILE A 96 6.52 -28.24 2.80
N HIS A 97 6.17 -28.95 3.86
CA HIS A 97 5.02 -29.86 3.88
C HIS A 97 3.69 -29.11 3.78
N GLU A 98 3.55 -27.99 4.54
CA GLU A 98 2.36 -27.15 4.53
C GLU A 98 2.25 -26.39 3.20
N ASP A 99 3.38 -25.85 2.69
CA ASP A 99 3.43 -25.11 1.44
C ASP A 99 3.03 -26.02 0.26
N VAL A 100 3.52 -27.24 0.21
CA VAL A 100 3.15 -28.22 -0.83
C VAL A 100 1.70 -28.67 -0.69
N ALA A 101 1.20 -28.86 0.53
CA ALA A 101 -0.20 -29.20 0.76
C ALA A 101 -1.16 -28.13 0.24
N GLY A 102 -0.74 -26.85 0.26
CA GLY A 102 -1.51 -25.70 -0.23
C GLY A 102 -1.54 -25.53 -1.75
N LEU A 103 -0.72 -26.28 -2.53
CA LEU A 103 -0.74 -26.19 -3.99
C LEU A 103 -2.01 -26.80 -4.59
N PRO A 104 -2.58 -26.19 -5.65
CA PRO A 104 -3.69 -26.79 -6.39
C PRO A 104 -3.23 -28.04 -7.16
N PRO A 105 -4.15 -28.96 -7.50
CA PRO A 105 -3.86 -30.07 -8.39
C PRO A 105 -3.25 -29.58 -9.73
N GLY A 106 -2.21 -30.27 -10.21
CA GLY A 106 -1.45 -29.84 -11.38
C GLY A 106 -0.39 -28.76 -11.11
N GLY A 107 -0.26 -28.34 -9.86
CA GLY A 107 0.75 -27.36 -9.43
C GLY A 107 2.19 -27.88 -9.54
N VAL A 108 3.14 -26.95 -9.46
CA VAL A 108 4.58 -27.20 -9.63
C VAL A 108 5.33 -26.88 -8.36
N CYS A 109 6.23 -27.75 -7.91
CA CYS A 109 7.11 -27.54 -6.78
C CYS A 109 8.59 -27.65 -7.19
N VAL A 110 9.29 -26.52 -7.18
CA VAL A 110 10.76 -26.44 -7.30
C VAL A 110 11.31 -26.44 -5.87
N TYR A 111 12.00 -27.50 -5.46
CA TYR A 111 12.41 -27.61 -4.07
C TYR A 111 13.91 -27.86 -3.91
N ASN A 112 14.45 -27.40 -2.77
CA ASN A 112 15.84 -27.66 -2.41
C ASN A 112 15.99 -29.16 -2.04
N ALA A 113 16.68 -29.93 -2.89
CA ALA A 113 16.91 -31.36 -2.70
C ALA A 113 17.79 -31.72 -1.48
N ASP A 114 18.49 -30.73 -0.89
CA ASP A 114 19.27 -30.92 0.34
C ASP A 114 18.40 -30.91 1.62
N ILE A 115 17.11 -30.57 1.49
CA ILE A 115 16.12 -30.62 2.58
C ILE A 115 15.60 -32.06 2.69
N ARG A 116 15.36 -32.54 3.92
CA ARG A 116 14.72 -33.85 4.16
C ARG A 116 13.23 -33.76 3.80
N TYR A 117 12.94 -33.92 2.53
CA TYR A 117 11.58 -33.94 2.01
C TYR A 117 11.46 -35.02 0.94
N THR A 118 10.37 -35.76 0.97
CA THR A 118 10.04 -36.76 -0.05
C THR A 118 8.70 -36.37 -0.67
N PRO A 119 8.63 -36.16 -2.00
CA PRO A 119 7.38 -35.90 -2.69
C PRO A 119 6.33 -36.98 -2.41
N ASP A 120 5.15 -36.57 -1.93
CA ASP A 120 4.05 -37.46 -1.52
C ASP A 120 2.74 -37.22 -2.27
N ARG A 121 2.67 -36.18 -3.13
CA ARG A 121 1.51 -35.83 -3.96
C ARG A 121 1.76 -36.15 -5.44
N ALA A 122 1.08 -37.18 -5.94
CA ALA A 122 1.23 -37.64 -7.34
C ALA A 122 0.57 -36.70 -8.36
N ASP A 123 -0.25 -35.76 -7.92
CA ASP A 123 -0.93 -34.76 -8.76
C ASP A 123 -0.10 -33.49 -9.00
N LEU A 124 1.13 -33.42 -8.47
CA LEU A 124 2.05 -32.30 -8.62
C LEU A 124 3.26 -32.66 -9.47
N THR A 125 3.86 -31.63 -10.10
CA THR A 125 5.16 -31.75 -10.77
C THR A 125 6.27 -31.27 -9.84
N TYR A 126 7.33 -32.06 -9.69
CA TYR A 126 8.45 -31.76 -8.79
C TYR A 126 9.77 -31.58 -9.55
N TYR A 127 10.50 -30.50 -9.21
CA TYR A 127 11.84 -30.23 -9.71
C TYR A 127 12.83 -30.12 -8.53
N PRO A 128 13.63 -31.16 -8.23
CA PRO A 128 14.65 -31.11 -7.19
C PRO A 128 15.84 -30.27 -7.61
N VAL A 129 16.34 -29.38 -6.75
CA VAL A 129 17.50 -28.52 -6.99
C VAL A 129 18.61 -28.86 -6.00
N PRO A 130 19.77 -29.37 -6.44
CA PRO A 130 20.90 -29.74 -5.58
C PRO A 130 21.73 -28.49 -5.22
N VAL A 131 21.22 -27.67 -4.29
CA VAL A 131 21.79 -26.36 -3.94
C VAL A 131 23.25 -26.46 -3.49
N LYS A 132 23.61 -27.45 -2.67
CA LYS A 132 24.99 -27.63 -2.20
C LYS A 132 25.97 -27.94 -3.32
N GLU A 133 25.57 -28.77 -4.28
CA GLU A 133 26.35 -29.11 -5.46
C GLU A 133 26.58 -27.88 -6.33
N LEU A 134 25.52 -27.15 -6.64
CA LEU A 134 25.58 -25.93 -7.45
C LEU A 134 26.45 -24.81 -6.85
N LEU A 135 26.64 -24.81 -5.53
CA LEU A 135 27.48 -23.86 -4.80
C LEU A 135 28.90 -24.37 -4.50
N GLN A 136 29.29 -25.59 -4.94
CA GLN A 136 30.54 -26.20 -4.51
C GLN A 136 31.76 -25.39 -4.93
N ASP A 137 31.79 -24.90 -6.17
CA ASP A 137 32.91 -24.17 -6.79
C ASP A 137 32.68 -22.65 -6.91
N VAL A 138 31.73 -22.11 -6.12
CA VAL A 138 31.49 -20.66 -6.12
C VAL A 138 32.48 -19.96 -5.21
N ASP A 139 33.25 -19.00 -5.78
CA ASP A 139 34.29 -18.26 -5.05
C ASP A 139 33.72 -17.17 -4.14
N VAL A 140 32.92 -17.60 -3.16
CA VAL A 140 32.36 -16.77 -2.06
C VAL A 140 32.50 -17.50 -0.74
N LYS A 141 32.89 -16.79 0.32
CA LYS A 141 33.17 -17.37 1.64
C LYS A 141 32.20 -16.87 2.72
N GLY A 142 31.98 -17.71 3.73
CA GLY A 142 31.21 -17.35 4.92
C GLY A 142 29.76 -17.02 4.62
N LYS A 143 29.20 -16.02 5.31
CA LYS A 143 27.78 -15.61 5.19
C LYS A 143 27.38 -15.18 3.77
N VAL A 144 28.32 -14.74 2.93
CA VAL A 144 28.02 -14.34 1.55
C VAL A 144 27.54 -15.54 0.75
N LYS A 145 28.05 -16.75 1.03
CA LYS A 145 27.61 -18.00 0.39
C LYS A 145 26.12 -18.27 0.66
N ASP A 146 25.66 -17.99 1.88
CA ASP A 146 24.25 -18.16 2.24
C ASP A 146 23.35 -17.17 1.48
N TYR A 147 23.83 -15.93 1.27
CA TYR A 147 23.07 -14.91 0.53
C TYR A 147 22.94 -15.25 -0.96
N VAL A 148 23.98 -15.80 -1.59
CA VAL A 148 23.93 -16.18 -3.01
C VAL A 148 23.25 -17.54 -3.24
N ALA A 149 23.04 -18.35 -2.20
CA ALA A 149 22.37 -19.65 -2.31
C ALA A 149 20.96 -19.54 -2.92
N ASN A 150 20.24 -18.46 -2.63
CA ASN A 150 18.94 -18.20 -3.20
C ASN A 150 18.98 -17.89 -4.72
N MET A 151 20.12 -17.52 -5.27
CA MET A 151 20.27 -17.34 -6.72
C MET A 151 20.15 -18.66 -7.50
N THR A 152 20.29 -19.81 -6.83
CA THR A 152 20.13 -21.11 -7.47
C THR A 152 18.71 -21.30 -7.99
N TYR A 153 17.68 -20.96 -7.19
CA TYR A 153 16.32 -21.06 -7.71
C TYR A 153 16.01 -20.03 -8.79
N VAL A 154 16.67 -18.86 -8.79
CA VAL A 154 16.49 -17.86 -9.86
C VAL A 154 16.90 -18.44 -11.20
N GLY A 155 18.07 -19.13 -11.27
CA GLY A 155 18.54 -19.77 -12.48
C GLY A 155 17.64 -20.92 -12.95
N VAL A 156 17.20 -21.78 -12.01
CA VAL A 156 16.30 -22.90 -12.33
C VAL A 156 14.94 -22.42 -12.81
N VAL A 157 14.32 -21.46 -12.10
CA VAL A 157 13.02 -20.88 -12.49
C VAL A 157 13.13 -20.13 -13.81
N ALA A 158 14.25 -19.41 -14.06
CA ALA A 158 14.49 -18.75 -15.32
C ALA A 158 14.52 -19.75 -16.49
N HIS A 159 15.18 -20.90 -16.32
CA HIS A 159 15.16 -21.97 -17.33
C HIS A 159 13.75 -22.54 -17.52
N LEU A 160 13.08 -22.94 -16.43
CA LEU A 160 11.75 -23.57 -16.50
C LEU A 160 10.71 -22.65 -17.13
N LEU A 161 10.75 -21.36 -16.86
CA LEU A 161 9.77 -20.40 -17.40
C LEU A 161 10.19 -19.77 -18.73
N GLY A 162 11.43 -19.95 -19.16
CA GLY A 162 11.94 -19.35 -20.41
C GLY A 162 12.35 -17.87 -20.27
N VAL A 163 12.82 -17.45 -19.08
CA VAL A 163 13.36 -16.10 -18.85
C VAL A 163 14.79 -16.01 -19.40
N PRO A 164 15.12 -15.10 -20.33
CA PRO A 164 16.47 -14.93 -20.85
C PRO A 164 17.47 -14.50 -19.77
N LEU A 165 18.66 -15.11 -19.75
CA LEU A 165 19.70 -14.81 -18.76
C LEU A 165 20.19 -13.36 -18.80
N ASP A 166 20.22 -12.72 -19.97
CA ASP A 166 20.58 -11.31 -20.11
C ASP A 166 19.59 -10.37 -19.41
N VAL A 167 18.29 -10.74 -19.38
CA VAL A 167 17.26 -10.02 -18.65
C VAL A 167 17.46 -10.14 -17.13
N VAL A 168 17.79 -11.34 -16.65
CA VAL A 168 18.12 -11.57 -15.23
C VAL A 168 19.36 -10.76 -14.85
N ARG A 169 20.40 -10.73 -15.69
CA ARG A 169 21.59 -9.94 -15.47
C ARG A 169 21.28 -8.44 -15.36
N ARG A 170 20.51 -7.87 -16.28
CA ARG A 170 20.07 -6.45 -16.21
C ARG A 170 19.23 -6.16 -14.94
N SER A 171 18.49 -7.14 -14.44
CA SER A 171 17.73 -7.00 -13.18
C SER A 171 18.67 -6.93 -11.97
N LEU A 172 19.74 -7.72 -11.95
CA LEU A 172 20.77 -7.68 -10.91
C LEU A 172 21.60 -6.38 -10.99
N GLU A 173 21.96 -5.92 -12.19
CA GLU A 173 22.66 -4.64 -12.41
C GLU A 173 21.85 -3.46 -11.83
N HIS A 174 20.56 -3.44 -12.06
CA HIS A 174 19.67 -2.45 -11.47
C HIS A 174 19.62 -2.56 -9.94
N HIS A 175 19.48 -3.78 -9.41
CA HIS A 175 19.39 -4.02 -7.95
C HIS A 175 20.66 -3.57 -7.20
N PHE A 176 21.81 -3.86 -7.77
CA PHE A 176 23.10 -3.54 -7.13
C PHE A 176 23.65 -2.14 -7.49
N GLY A 177 22.90 -1.32 -8.22
CA GLY A 177 23.31 0.05 -8.56
C GLY A 177 24.68 0.09 -9.25
N GLY A 178 24.95 -0.83 -10.18
CA GLY A 178 26.20 -0.89 -10.94
C GLY A 178 27.42 -1.44 -10.20
N ARG A 179 27.28 -1.98 -8.98
CA ARG A 179 28.38 -2.63 -8.24
C ARG A 179 28.77 -3.96 -8.91
N ALA A 180 29.66 -3.89 -9.91
CA ALA A 180 29.97 -4.97 -10.84
C ALA A 180 30.36 -6.30 -10.17
N HIS A 181 31.10 -6.27 -9.06
CA HIS A 181 31.52 -7.49 -8.34
C HIS A 181 30.33 -8.24 -7.71
N LEU A 182 29.30 -7.52 -7.19
CA LEU A 182 28.09 -8.13 -6.65
C LEU A 182 27.23 -8.70 -7.77
N VAL A 183 27.13 -8.00 -8.90
CA VAL A 183 26.44 -8.52 -10.09
C VAL A 183 27.10 -9.80 -10.57
N ALA A 184 28.44 -9.81 -10.71
CA ALA A 184 29.19 -10.96 -11.22
C ALA A 184 29.01 -12.21 -10.33
N SER A 185 29.17 -12.08 -8.99
CA SER A 185 29.05 -13.20 -8.07
C SER A 185 27.64 -13.80 -8.00
N ASN A 186 26.60 -12.95 -8.04
CA ASN A 186 25.23 -13.43 -8.06
C ASN A 186 24.84 -14.07 -9.40
N PHE A 187 25.26 -13.44 -10.50
CA PHE A 187 24.96 -13.92 -11.86
C PHE A 187 25.70 -15.23 -12.20
N ASP A 188 26.91 -15.46 -11.66
CA ASP A 188 27.60 -16.75 -11.80
C ASP A 188 26.75 -17.90 -11.26
N VAL A 189 26.17 -17.76 -10.08
CA VAL A 189 25.27 -18.78 -9.50
C VAL A 189 24.00 -18.96 -10.34
N VAL A 190 23.40 -17.86 -10.81
CA VAL A 190 22.22 -17.92 -11.71
C VAL A 190 22.55 -18.69 -12.98
N SER A 191 23.67 -18.36 -13.65
CA SER A 191 24.08 -18.98 -14.90
C SER A 191 24.34 -20.48 -14.74
N ARG A 192 25.12 -20.88 -13.73
CA ARG A 192 25.40 -22.29 -13.41
C ARG A 192 24.13 -23.09 -13.13
N SER A 193 23.21 -22.52 -12.35
CA SER A 193 21.95 -23.18 -12.01
C SER A 193 21.00 -23.29 -13.19
N HIS A 194 21.00 -22.31 -14.09
CA HIS A 194 20.26 -22.34 -15.35
C HIS A 194 20.81 -23.42 -16.29
N ASP A 195 22.13 -23.48 -16.46
CA ASP A 195 22.80 -24.47 -17.34
C ASP A 195 22.58 -25.87 -16.80
N TRP A 196 22.74 -26.08 -15.48
CA TRP A 196 22.41 -27.35 -14.83
C TRP A 196 20.94 -27.75 -15.07
N ALA A 197 19.99 -26.81 -14.93
CA ALA A 197 18.57 -27.11 -15.14
C ALA A 197 18.30 -27.49 -16.60
N ARG A 198 18.95 -26.84 -17.56
CA ARG A 198 18.86 -27.19 -19.00
C ARG A 198 19.36 -28.60 -19.30
N GLU A 199 20.42 -29.03 -18.60
CA GLU A 199 21.06 -30.32 -18.85
C GLU A 199 20.40 -31.48 -18.08
N CYS A 200 19.88 -31.21 -16.87
CA CYS A 200 19.43 -32.24 -15.94
C CYS A 200 17.91 -32.30 -15.75
N LEU A 201 17.15 -31.25 -16.08
CA LEU A 201 15.71 -31.23 -15.89
C LEU A 201 14.95 -31.41 -17.20
N GLN A 202 13.93 -32.26 -17.17
CA GLN A 202 12.94 -32.35 -18.24
C GLN A 202 11.71 -31.55 -17.84
N LYS A 203 11.45 -30.43 -18.53
CA LYS A 203 10.26 -29.63 -18.30
C LYS A 203 9.00 -30.37 -18.79
N VAL A 204 8.03 -30.56 -17.88
CA VAL A 204 6.76 -31.25 -18.17
C VAL A 204 5.53 -30.41 -17.76
N ASP A 205 5.72 -29.31 -17.01
CA ASP A 205 4.66 -28.40 -16.61
C ASP A 205 4.27 -27.42 -17.75
N PRO A 206 3.03 -26.85 -17.72
CA PRO A 206 2.55 -25.98 -18.81
C PRO A 206 2.98 -24.50 -18.68
N TYR A 207 3.58 -24.07 -17.57
CA TYR A 207 3.80 -22.65 -17.28
C TYR A 207 5.02 -22.10 -18.03
N ARG A 208 4.87 -20.95 -18.69
CA ARG A 208 5.96 -20.23 -19.33
C ARG A 208 5.69 -18.74 -19.43
N VAL A 209 6.74 -17.96 -19.65
CA VAL A 209 6.62 -16.53 -19.96
C VAL A 209 7.07 -16.25 -21.39
N GLU A 210 6.41 -15.31 -22.01
CA GLU A 210 6.75 -14.78 -23.34
C GLU A 210 6.81 -13.25 -23.26
N PRO A 211 7.75 -12.59 -23.94
CA PRO A 211 7.85 -11.13 -23.93
C PRO A 211 6.54 -10.46 -24.32
N MET A 212 6.25 -9.35 -23.68
CA MET A 212 5.15 -8.43 -23.96
C MET A 212 5.71 -7.01 -24.06
N ASP A 213 4.84 -6.03 -24.27
CA ASP A 213 5.14 -4.60 -24.26
C ASP A 213 4.30 -3.82 -23.22
N ALA A 214 3.60 -4.55 -22.34
CA ALA A 214 2.61 -3.98 -21.43
C ALA A 214 3.18 -3.23 -20.22
N THR A 215 4.50 -3.21 -20.05
CA THR A 215 5.17 -2.44 -18.98
C THR A 215 6.11 -1.36 -19.52
N GLU A 216 6.04 -1.07 -20.83
CA GLU A 216 6.84 -0.01 -21.43
C GLU A 216 6.42 1.36 -20.84
N GLY A 217 7.42 2.13 -20.39
CA GLY A 217 7.20 3.43 -19.74
C GLY A 217 6.76 3.36 -18.27
N LEU A 218 6.37 2.20 -17.76
CA LEU A 218 5.97 2.05 -16.35
C LEU A 218 7.18 2.03 -15.42
N ILE A 219 6.94 2.42 -14.16
CA ILE A 219 7.88 2.29 -13.05
C ILE A 219 7.45 1.20 -12.09
N LEU A 220 8.38 0.73 -11.26
CA LEU A 220 8.15 -0.26 -10.21
C LEU A 220 8.64 0.32 -8.88
N MET A 221 7.72 0.59 -7.95
CA MET A 221 7.99 1.29 -6.69
C MET A 221 7.04 0.81 -5.59
N THR A 222 7.40 1.04 -4.33
CA THR A 222 6.48 0.82 -3.19
C THR A 222 5.62 2.06 -2.93
N GLY A 223 4.43 1.87 -2.33
CA GLY A 223 3.57 3.00 -1.95
C GLY A 223 4.22 3.93 -0.93
N ASN A 224 5.04 3.41 -0.01
CA ASN A 224 5.77 4.22 0.96
C ASN A 224 6.82 5.11 0.30
N GLU A 225 7.57 4.58 -0.68
CA GLU A 225 8.52 5.38 -1.47
C GLU A 225 7.80 6.48 -2.27
N ALA A 226 6.69 6.13 -2.93
CA ALA A 226 5.89 7.07 -3.69
C ALA A 226 5.29 8.19 -2.82
N GLY A 227 4.71 7.83 -1.67
CA GLY A 227 4.16 8.81 -0.71
C GLY A 227 5.22 9.72 -0.13
N ALA A 228 6.39 9.18 0.21
CA ALA A 228 7.53 9.96 0.69
C ALA A 228 8.03 10.94 -0.38
N LEU A 229 8.16 10.50 -1.63
CA LEU A 229 8.53 11.38 -2.73
C LEU A 229 7.47 12.49 -2.94
N GLY A 230 6.19 12.15 -2.91
CA GLY A 230 5.09 13.12 -2.96
C GLY A 230 5.17 14.15 -1.83
N ALA A 231 5.48 13.74 -0.59
CA ALA A 231 5.65 14.66 0.53
C ALA A 231 6.84 15.64 0.32
N VAL A 232 7.93 15.17 -0.30
CA VAL A 232 9.07 16.04 -0.66
C VAL A 232 8.62 17.13 -1.65
N PHE A 233 7.85 16.77 -2.70
CA PHE A 233 7.27 17.73 -3.65
C PHE A 233 6.19 18.59 -2.99
N GLY A 234 5.49 18.06 -1.99
CA GLY A 234 4.57 18.83 -1.14
C GLY A 234 5.24 19.83 -0.20
N GLY A 235 6.57 19.95 -0.26
CA GLY A 235 7.30 20.96 0.50
C GLY A 235 7.52 20.60 1.96
N VAL A 236 7.47 19.32 2.34
CA VAL A 236 7.77 18.90 3.71
C VAL A 236 9.14 19.41 4.15
N SER A 237 9.17 20.03 5.33
CA SER A 237 10.39 20.56 5.95
C SER A 237 10.69 19.95 7.32
N VAL A 238 9.69 19.35 7.97
CA VAL A 238 9.87 18.65 9.24
C VAL A 238 9.19 17.28 9.17
N ALA A 239 9.96 16.22 9.42
CA ALA A 239 9.43 14.89 9.65
C ALA A 239 9.87 14.41 11.04
N ALA A 240 8.91 14.20 11.96
CA ALA A 240 9.18 13.64 13.27
C ALA A 240 8.43 12.31 13.40
N TRP A 241 9.13 11.25 13.83
CA TRP A 241 8.62 9.90 13.74
C TRP A 241 9.16 8.97 14.82
N TYR A 242 8.54 7.82 14.99
CA TYR A 242 9.04 6.71 15.80
C TYR A 242 8.96 5.41 15.01
N PRO A 243 9.98 4.51 15.09
CA PRO A 243 10.02 3.29 14.30
C PRO A 243 8.87 2.33 14.59
N ILE A 244 8.06 2.03 13.58
CA ILE A 244 7.01 1.02 13.63
C ILE A 244 6.79 0.41 12.25
N THR A 245 6.65 -0.92 12.18
CA THR A 245 6.24 -1.61 10.94
C THR A 245 4.76 -1.34 10.68
N PRO A 246 4.36 -0.99 9.43
CA PRO A 246 5.14 -0.93 8.19
C PRO A 246 5.59 0.49 7.78
N SER A 247 5.50 1.50 8.64
CA SER A 247 5.73 2.90 8.28
C SER A 247 7.20 3.32 8.20
N THR A 248 8.12 2.55 8.80
CA THR A 248 9.55 2.89 8.85
C THR A 248 10.12 3.13 7.45
N SER A 249 9.76 2.33 6.45
CA SER A 249 10.25 2.48 5.07
C SER A 249 9.78 3.77 4.39
N PHE A 250 8.68 4.39 4.83
CA PHE A 250 8.28 5.72 4.36
C PHE A 250 9.32 6.78 4.78
N ILE A 251 9.76 6.72 6.03
CA ILE A 251 10.77 7.66 6.55
C ILE A 251 12.15 7.38 5.99
N ASP A 252 12.50 6.11 5.78
CA ASP A 252 13.76 5.76 5.13
C ASP A 252 13.80 6.34 3.70
N ALA A 253 12.71 6.24 2.95
CA ALA A 253 12.60 6.87 1.63
C ALA A 253 12.71 8.42 1.70
N LEU A 254 12.11 9.07 2.70
CA LEU A 254 12.32 10.52 2.92
C LEU A 254 13.80 10.84 3.16
N ARG A 255 14.49 10.03 3.96
CA ARG A 255 15.92 10.24 4.24
C ARG A 255 16.81 10.04 3.01
N ASP A 256 16.35 9.27 2.03
CA ASP A 256 17.05 9.08 0.76
C ASP A 256 16.75 10.23 -0.23
N PHE A 257 15.51 10.73 -0.30
CA PHE A 257 15.12 11.77 -1.26
C PHE A 257 15.47 13.19 -0.80
N LEU A 258 15.25 13.54 0.46
CA LEU A 258 15.43 14.90 0.97
C LEU A 258 16.87 15.45 0.74
N PRO A 259 17.97 14.69 0.98
CA PRO A 259 19.31 15.17 0.73
C PRO A 259 19.60 15.51 -0.73
N GLN A 260 18.84 14.93 -1.66
CA GLN A 260 19.01 15.13 -3.09
C GLN A 260 18.18 16.32 -3.61
N LEU A 261 16.98 16.52 -3.03
CA LEU A 261 15.96 17.41 -3.60
C LEU A 261 15.69 18.68 -2.78
N ARG A 262 16.14 18.75 -1.51
CA ARG A 262 15.78 19.83 -0.59
C ARG A 262 17.00 20.53 0.02
N LYS A 263 17.67 21.34 -0.83
CA LYS A 263 18.79 22.19 -0.44
C LYS A 263 18.55 23.61 -0.90
N ASP A 264 19.06 24.58 -0.12
CA ASP A 264 19.10 25.98 -0.55
C ASP A 264 20.20 26.20 -1.62
N PRO A 265 20.29 27.40 -2.23
CA PRO A 265 21.33 27.70 -3.21
C PRO A 265 22.75 27.54 -2.68
N GLU A 266 22.96 27.64 -1.36
CA GLU A 266 24.25 27.45 -0.69
C GLU A 266 24.51 25.97 -0.35
N GLY A 267 23.61 25.04 -0.71
CA GLY A 267 23.74 23.61 -0.51
C GLY A 267 23.38 23.13 0.91
N ARG A 268 22.78 23.97 1.76
CA ARG A 268 22.36 23.61 3.12
C ARG A 268 21.00 22.94 3.12
N PRO A 269 20.77 21.91 3.96
CA PRO A 269 19.47 21.27 4.08
C PRO A 269 18.37 22.27 4.51
N THR A 270 17.21 22.25 3.82
CA THR A 270 16.00 23.01 4.17
C THR A 270 14.96 22.16 4.86
N TYR A 271 15.39 21.09 5.49
CA TYR A 271 14.55 20.09 6.15
C TYR A 271 15.22 19.54 7.40
N THR A 272 14.41 18.87 8.23
CA THR A 272 14.90 18.02 9.33
C THR A 272 14.08 16.75 9.43
N VAL A 273 14.73 15.62 9.75
CA VAL A 273 14.09 14.34 10.06
C VAL A 273 14.53 13.91 11.46
N ILE A 274 13.59 13.81 12.39
CA ILE A 274 13.85 13.56 13.79
C ILE A 274 13.21 12.25 14.21
N GLN A 275 13.99 11.31 14.71
CA GLN A 275 13.46 10.16 15.44
C GLN A 275 13.18 10.61 16.86
N ALA A 276 11.90 10.59 17.25
CA ALA A 276 11.43 10.96 18.57
C ALA A 276 11.61 9.82 19.59
N GLU A 277 11.34 10.08 20.85
CA GLU A 277 11.36 9.07 21.92
C GLU A 277 10.20 8.08 21.79
N ASP A 278 9.05 8.57 21.35
CA ASP A 278 7.83 7.79 21.08
C ASP A 278 6.91 8.54 20.09
N GLU A 279 5.74 7.99 19.81
CA GLU A 279 4.76 8.59 18.91
C GLU A 279 4.10 9.85 19.51
N LEU A 280 3.99 9.95 20.86
CA LEU A 280 3.50 11.16 21.54
C LEU A 280 4.43 12.34 21.26
N ALA A 281 5.74 12.14 21.44
CA ALA A 281 6.74 13.16 21.15
C ALA A 281 6.77 13.50 19.66
N ALA A 282 6.65 12.51 18.77
CA ALA A 282 6.65 12.71 17.33
C ALA A 282 5.51 13.62 16.87
N ILE A 283 4.27 13.33 17.26
CA ILE A 283 3.13 14.17 16.88
C ILE A 283 3.18 15.55 17.54
N GLY A 284 3.66 15.65 18.77
CA GLY A 284 3.88 16.94 19.45
C GLY A 284 4.84 17.84 18.68
N MET A 285 5.96 17.28 18.14
CA MET A 285 6.90 17.99 17.28
C MET A 285 6.25 18.43 15.96
N VAL A 286 5.44 17.56 15.34
CA VAL A 286 4.71 17.87 14.08
C VAL A 286 3.74 19.03 14.30
N VAL A 287 2.94 18.98 15.36
CA VAL A 287 1.96 20.04 15.69
C VAL A 287 2.68 21.36 15.98
N GLY A 288 3.76 21.33 16.78
CA GLY A 288 4.57 22.52 17.05
C GLY A 288 5.19 23.14 15.79
N ALA A 289 5.71 22.30 14.88
CA ALA A 289 6.26 22.73 13.60
C ALA A 289 5.16 23.31 12.69
N GLY A 290 3.98 22.68 12.61
CA GLY A 290 2.83 23.17 11.85
C GLY A 290 2.31 24.52 12.37
N TRP A 291 2.29 24.71 13.69
CA TRP A 291 1.97 25.99 14.32
C TRP A 291 2.97 27.08 13.90
N ALA A 292 4.25 26.74 13.82
CA ALA A 292 5.31 27.64 13.37
C ALA A 292 5.29 27.90 11.85
N GLY A 293 4.41 27.26 11.10
CA GLY A 293 4.25 27.43 9.65
C GLY A 293 5.07 26.46 8.79
N ALA A 294 5.73 25.47 9.40
CA ALA A 294 6.39 24.41 8.65
C ALA A 294 5.35 23.41 8.09
N ARG A 295 5.62 22.83 6.92
CA ARG A 295 4.92 21.62 6.48
C ARG A 295 5.56 20.43 7.18
N ALA A 296 4.80 19.84 8.09
CA ALA A 296 5.30 18.79 8.97
C ALA A 296 4.48 17.52 8.85
N LEU A 297 5.15 16.38 8.96
CA LEU A 297 4.51 15.06 8.95
C LEU A 297 5.09 14.09 9.97
N THR A 298 4.30 13.09 10.28
CA THR A 298 4.75 11.82 10.88
C THR A 298 4.20 10.65 10.08
N ALA A 299 4.88 9.50 10.16
CA ALA A 299 4.39 8.23 9.63
C ALA A 299 4.34 7.20 10.75
N THR A 300 3.21 6.47 10.84
CA THR A 300 2.92 5.51 11.90
C THR A 300 2.04 4.37 11.41
N SER A 301 1.50 3.60 12.33
CA SER A 301 0.48 2.56 12.15
C SER A 301 -0.49 2.61 13.31
N GLY A 302 -1.61 1.90 13.26
CA GLY A 302 -2.68 1.94 14.24
C GLY A 302 -2.28 2.07 15.71
N PRO A 303 -1.30 1.27 16.24
CA PRO A 303 -0.86 1.43 17.63
C PRO A 303 -0.28 2.81 17.95
N GLY A 304 0.54 3.36 17.06
CA GLY A 304 1.10 4.69 17.24
C GLY A 304 0.04 5.79 17.02
N LEU A 305 -0.89 5.60 16.08
CA LEU A 305 -2.02 6.49 15.90
C LEU A 305 -2.84 6.60 17.20
N SER A 306 -3.03 5.50 17.93
CA SER A 306 -3.70 5.49 19.22
C SER A 306 -3.01 6.40 20.25
N LEU A 307 -1.69 6.46 20.27
CA LEU A 307 -0.92 7.33 21.16
C LEU A 307 -0.98 8.80 20.73
N MET A 308 -1.26 9.09 19.47
CA MET A 308 -1.33 10.45 18.92
C MET A 308 -2.66 11.17 19.19
N ALA A 309 -3.65 10.48 19.74
CA ALA A 309 -5.03 10.95 19.84
C ALA A 309 -5.17 12.33 20.50
N GLU A 310 -4.49 12.58 21.62
CA GLU A 310 -4.59 13.86 22.35
C GLU A 310 -4.03 15.03 21.55
N PHE A 311 -2.84 14.89 20.96
CA PHE A 311 -2.25 15.95 20.15
C PHE A 311 -3.00 16.19 18.84
N LEU A 312 -3.63 15.18 18.26
CA LEU A 312 -4.50 15.36 17.10
C LEU A 312 -5.78 16.11 17.48
N GLY A 313 -6.35 15.83 18.66
CA GLY A 313 -7.46 16.62 19.22
C GLY A 313 -7.07 18.07 19.46
N LEU A 314 -5.89 18.32 20.02
CA LEU A 314 -5.33 19.67 20.15
C LEU A 314 -5.18 20.37 18.81
N ALA A 315 -4.56 19.70 17.82
CA ALA A 315 -4.35 20.27 16.49
C ALA A 315 -5.67 20.57 15.77
N TYR A 316 -6.70 19.73 15.94
CA TYR A 316 -8.04 19.95 15.42
C TYR A 316 -8.68 21.21 16.00
N PHE A 317 -8.67 21.37 17.33
CA PHE A 317 -9.34 22.47 18.01
C PHE A 317 -8.55 23.79 17.93
N ALA A 318 -7.21 23.74 18.01
CA ALA A 318 -6.33 24.90 17.82
C ALA A 318 -6.12 25.26 16.34
N GLU A 319 -6.63 24.46 15.43
CA GLU A 319 -6.56 24.63 13.98
C GLU A 319 -5.13 24.76 13.45
N VAL A 320 -4.35 23.73 13.74
CA VAL A 320 -2.95 23.60 13.34
C VAL A 320 -2.81 22.54 12.26
N PRO A 321 -2.22 22.87 11.10
CA PRO A 321 -1.93 21.90 10.06
C PRO A 321 -0.96 20.82 10.54
N ALA A 322 -1.29 19.56 10.25
CA ALA A 322 -0.43 18.42 10.48
C ALA A 322 -0.76 17.32 9.46
N VAL A 323 0.22 16.54 9.05
CA VAL A 323 -0.02 15.38 8.17
C VAL A 323 0.43 14.11 8.90
N VAL A 324 -0.45 13.11 8.93
CA VAL A 324 -0.15 11.78 9.49
C VAL A 324 -0.34 10.74 8.41
N TRP A 325 0.71 9.98 8.12
CA TRP A 325 0.63 8.78 7.31
C TRP A 325 0.42 7.57 8.22
N ASP A 326 -0.77 7.00 8.15
CA ASP A 326 -1.11 5.75 8.81
C ASP A 326 -1.04 4.60 7.82
N ILE A 327 -0.01 3.78 7.93
CA ILE A 327 0.15 2.58 7.12
C ILE A 327 -0.46 1.43 7.94
N GLN A 328 -1.75 1.15 7.64
CA GLN A 328 -2.57 0.25 8.43
C GLN A 328 -2.04 -1.19 8.44
N ARG A 329 -2.14 -1.84 9.59
CA ARG A 329 -1.87 -3.26 9.81
C ARG A 329 -2.95 -3.86 10.70
N VAL A 330 -2.99 -5.20 10.77
CA VAL A 330 -4.00 -5.88 11.59
C VAL A 330 -3.86 -5.54 13.07
N GLY A 331 -4.90 -4.91 13.64
CA GLY A 331 -5.15 -4.72 15.07
C GLY A 331 -6.18 -5.73 15.60
N PRO A 332 -6.63 -5.58 16.86
CA PRO A 332 -6.26 -4.53 17.83
C PRO A 332 -4.90 -4.76 18.52
N SER A 333 -4.43 -3.74 19.26
CA SER A 333 -3.13 -3.71 19.95
C SER A 333 -1.97 -3.91 18.95
N THR A 334 -0.93 -4.64 19.31
CA THR A 334 0.16 -4.99 18.39
C THR A 334 -0.32 -5.84 17.21
N GLY A 335 -1.34 -6.65 17.43
CA GLY A 335 -2.03 -7.45 16.42
C GLY A 335 -1.08 -8.34 15.60
N LEU A 336 -1.20 -8.25 14.29
CA LEU A 336 -0.30 -8.92 13.35
C LEU A 336 0.54 -7.86 12.61
N PRO A 337 1.74 -7.51 13.11
CA PRO A 337 2.51 -6.34 12.64
C PRO A 337 2.89 -6.37 11.16
N THR A 338 2.88 -7.54 10.55
CA THR A 338 3.30 -7.80 9.16
C THR A 338 2.15 -8.30 8.29
N ARG A 339 0.92 -7.97 8.66
CA ARG A 339 -0.30 -8.31 7.93
C ARG A 339 -1.12 -7.07 7.61
N THR A 340 -1.67 -7.02 6.40
CA THR A 340 -2.46 -5.89 5.93
C THR A 340 -3.87 -5.88 6.52
N SER A 341 -4.43 -4.69 6.70
CA SER A 341 -5.79 -4.45 7.18
C SER A 341 -6.24 -3.05 6.77
N GLN A 342 -7.54 -2.81 6.89
CA GLN A 342 -8.18 -1.50 6.79
C GLN A 342 -8.97 -1.23 8.08
N GLY A 343 -8.34 -1.46 9.23
CA GLY A 343 -8.98 -1.49 10.54
C GLY A 343 -8.99 -0.17 11.32
N ASP A 344 -8.40 0.90 10.79
CA ASP A 344 -8.18 2.14 11.53
C ASP A 344 -9.09 3.30 11.09
N VAL A 345 -9.98 3.08 10.10
CA VAL A 345 -10.79 4.14 9.48
C VAL A 345 -11.74 4.83 10.45
N ALA A 346 -12.52 4.06 11.21
CA ALA A 346 -13.46 4.63 12.17
C ALA A 346 -12.74 5.38 13.29
N PHE A 347 -11.62 4.83 13.77
CA PHE A 347 -10.79 5.47 14.77
C PHE A 347 -10.16 6.76 14.25
N ALA A 348 -9.55 6.72 13.06
CA ALA A 348 -8.92 7.88 12.44
C ALA A 348 -9.92 9.00 12.13
N TYR A 349 -11.15 8.66 11.69
CA TYR A 349 -12.18 9.65 11.36
C TYR A 349 -12.62 10.47 12.57
N GLY A 350 -12.75 9.82 13.75
CA GLY A 350 -13.13 10.47 15.00
C GLY A 350 -12.00 10.56 16.04
N ILE A 351 -10.74 10.49 15.63
CA ILE A 351 -9.62 10.46 16.59
C ILE A 351 -9.56 11.73 17.44
N GLY A 352 -9.31 11.55 18.71
CA GLY A 352 -9.40 12.57 19.77
C GLY A 352 -10.53 12.23 20.72
N HIS A 353 -10.94 13.20 21.52
CA HIS A 353 -12.10 13.11 22.39
C HIS A 353 -13.03 14.30 22.11
N GLY A 354 -14.32 14.14 22.40
CA GLY A 354 -15.33 15.14 22.04
C GLY A 354 -15.76 15.03 20.57
N ASP A 355 -16.22 16.15 20.02
CA ASP A 355 -16.82 16.20 18.69
C ASP A 355 -15.78 16.52 17.62
N THR A 356 -14.98 15.54 17.26
CA THR A 356 -13.94 15.65 16.23
C THR A 356 -14.31 14.90 14.96
N ARG A 357 -13.94 15.44 13.79
CA ARG A 357 -14.00 14.77 12.48
C ARG A 357 -12.81 15.19 11.64
N HIS A 358 -11.98 14.23 11.26
CA HIS A 358 -10.76 14.49 10.52
C HIS A 358 -10.93 14.23 9.02
N VAL A 359 -10.08 14.90 8.24
CA VAL A 359 -9.96 14.61 6.80
C VAL A 359 -9.08 13.39 6.62
N LEU A 360 -9.64 12.36 5.97
CA LEU A 360 -8.93 11.12 5.62
C LEU A 360 -8.75 11.04 4.12
N LEU A 361 -7.58 10.57 3.67
CA LEU A 361 -7.28 10.26 2.28
C LEU A 361 -6.94 8.77 2.15
N PHE A 362 -7.48 8.11 1.11
CA PHE A 362 -7.34 6.68 0.88
C PHE A 362 -6.62 6.39 -0.44
N PRO A 363 -5.28 6.39 -0.48
CA PRO A 363 -4.55 6.01 -1.68
C PRO A 363 -4.76 4.53 -2.00
N SER A 364 -4.82 4.20 -3.28
CA SER A 364 -4.98 2.84 -3.77
C SER A 364 -3.87 2.39 -4.73
N SER A 365 -3.02 3.31 -5.16
CA SER A 365 -1.92 3.04 -6.08
C SER A 365 -0.69 3.90 -5.74
N ILE A 366 0.45 3.63 -6.36
CA ILE A 366 1.66 4.42 -6.16
C ILE A 366 1.49 5.86 -6.67
N GLU A 367 0.70 6.07 -7.73
CA GLU A 367 0.38 7.40 -8.24
C GLU A 367 -0.43 8.19 -7.20
N GLU A 368 -1.43 7.56 -6.58
CA GLU A 368 -2.21 8.21 -5.52
C GLU A 368 -1.40 8.39 -4.22
N CYS A 369 -0.47 7.49 -3.91
CA CYS A 369 0.47 7.72 -2.82
C CYS A 369 1.31 8.98 -3.07
N PHE A 370 1.84 9.15 -4.29
CA PHE A 370 2.56 10.36 -4.67
C PHE A 370 1.66 11.59 -4.65
N GLU A 371 0.48 11.53 -5.27
CA GLU A 371 -0.50 12.62 -5.30
C GLU A 371 -0.88 13.06 -3.87
N PHE A 372 -1.24 12.13 -3.00
CA PHE A 372 -1.65 12.45 -1.64
C PHE A 372 -0.46 12.85 -0.75
N GLY A 373 0.75 12.45 -1.11
CA GLY A 373 1.97 12.93 -0.49
C GLY A 373 2.06 14.46 -0.50
N TYR A 374 1.79 15.09 -1.64
CA TYR A 374 1.82 16.55 -1.72
C TYR A 374 0.47 17.21 -1.39
N LYS A 375 -0.66 16.63 -1.80
CA LYS A 375 -1.99 17.20 -1.56
C LYS A 375 -2.39 17.23 -0.10
N ALA A 376 -1.95 16.27 0.71
CA ALA A 376 -2.25 16.27 2.13
C ALA A 376 -1.73 17.53 2.84
N HIS A 377 -0.55 18.01 2.46
CA HIS A 377 -0.02 19.25 3.00
C HIS A 377 -0.81 20.48 2.53
N ASP A 378 -1.23 20.51 1.27
CA ASP A 378 -2.07 21.59 0.74
C ASP A 378 -3.44 21.64 1.43
N LEU A 379 -4.06 20.47 1.64
CA LEU A 379 -5.32 20.36 2.39
C LEU A 379 -5.16 20.79 3.85
N ALA A 380 -4.11 20.31 4.52
CA ALA A 380 -3.85 20.67 5.91
C ALA A 380 -3.66 22.18 6.08
N ASP A 381 -2.89 22.82 5.21
CA ASP A 381 -2.68 24.27 5.23
C ASP A 381 -3.95 25.06 4.86
N THR A 382 -4.69 24.62 3.83
CA THR A 382 -5.91 25.28 3.36
C THR A 382 -7.01 25.21 4.43
N LEU A 383 -7.24 24.04 5.00
CA LEU A 383 -8.30 23.80 5.98
C LEU A 383 -7.85 24.09 7.42
N GLN A 384 -6.55 24.29 7.66
CA GLN A 384 -5.97 24.48 8.99
C GLN A 384 -6.42 23.38 9.96
N THR A 385 -6.11 22.12 9.61
CA THR A 385 -6.54 20.95 10.37
C THR A 385 -5.59 19.79 10.11
N PRO A 386 -5.52 18.78 10.98
CA PRO A 386 -4.86 17.52 10.66
C PRO A 386 -5.48 16.83 9.44
N VAL A 387 -4.63 16.27 8.59
CA VAL A 387 -5.02 15.39 7.47
C VAL A 387 -4.32 14.05 7.66
N LEU A 388 -5.08 12.96 7.65
CA LEU A 388 -4.56 11.61 7.80
C LEU A 388 -4.63 10.88 6.45
N VAL A 389 -3.51 10.30 6.02
CA VAL A 389 -3.45 9.46 4.82
C VAL A 389 -3.40 8.01 5.26
N LEU A 390 -4.47 7.28 5.01
CA LEU A 390 -4.63 5.88 5.40
C LEU A 390 -4.27 4.98 4.22
N SER A 391 -3.01 4.58 4.18
CA SER A 391 -2.51 3.49 3.33
C SER A 391 -2.65 2.17 4.08
N ASP A 392 -2.16 1.09 3.53
CA ASP A 392 -2.05 -0.20 4.20
C ASP A 392 -0.70 -0.87 3.90
N LEU A 393 -0.38 -1.93 4.64
CA LEU A 393 0.87 -2.66 4.50
C LEU A 393 1.07 -3.20 3.07
N ASP A 394 0.01 -3.66 2.42
CA ASP A 394 0.10 -4.22 1.06
C ASP A 394 0.56 -3.16 0.06
N LEU A 395 -0.07 -1.97 0.10
CA LEU A 395 0.33 -0.84 -0.74
C LEU A 395 1.71 -0.29 -0.33
N GLY A 396 1.92 -0.12 0.96
CA GLY A 396 3.09 0.58 1.50
C GLY A 396 4.41 -0.15 1.29
N MET A 397 4.43 -1.48 1.41
CA MET A 397 5.68 -2.26 1.45
C MET A 397 5.94 -3.15 0.23
N ASN A 398 4.97 -3.35 -0.64
CA ASN A 398 5.11 -4.19 -1.82
C ASN A 398 5.41 -3.38 -3.08
N ASN A 399 5.96 -4.06 -4.11
CA ASN A 399 6.32 -3.42 -5.37
C ASN A 399 5.13 -3.41 -6.33
N TRP A 400 4.70 -2.22 -6.69
CA TRP A 400 3.60 -1.95 -7.61
C TRP A 400 4.11 -1.34 -8.90
N MET A 401 3.48 -1.71 -10.01
CA MET A 401 3.67 -1.03 -11.27
C MET A 401 2.77 0.20 -11.33
N GLY A 402 3.24 1.26 -11.95
CA GLY A 402 2.45 2.46 -12.19
C GLY A 402 3.10 3.37 -13.22
N GLU A 403 2.37 4.39 -13.62
CA GLU A 403 2.87 5.44 -14.50
C GLU A 403 3.93 6.30 -13.80
N PRO A 404 4.90 6.85 -14.50
CA PRO A 404 5.79 7.87 -13.97
C PRO A 404 4.99 9.07 -13.44
N PHE A 405 5.40 9.58 -12.30
CA PHE A 405 4.69 10.68 -11.66
C PHE A 405 4.84 11.99 -12.44
N ALA A 406 3.72 12.68 -12.63
CA ALA A 406 3.74 14.03 -13.16
C ALA A 406 4.26 15.01 -12.09
N TYR A 407 5.13 15.93 -12.51
CA TYR A 407 5.60 17.00 -11.62
C TYR A 407 4.42 17.93 -11.26
N PRO A 408 4.19 18.21 -9.95
CA PRO A 408 3.14 19.14 -9.55
C PRO A 408 3.55 20.58 -9.91
N GLU A 409 2.92 21.14 -10.94
CA GLU A 409 3.21 22.50 -11.44
C GLU A 409 2.53 23.61 -10.63
N GLU A 410 1.46 23.27 -9.90
CA GLU A 410 0.73 24.23 -9.08
C GLU A 410 1.57 24.70 -7.89
N PRO A 411 1.53 26.01 -7.56
CA PRO A 411 2.17 26.51 -6.34
C PRO A 411 1.59 25.87 -5.08
N LEU A 412 2.44 25.68 -4.07
CA LEU A 412 2.03 25.15 -2.77
C LEU A 412 0.95 26.06 -2.13
N LYS A 413 -0.19 25.46 -1.75
CA LYS A 413 -1.32 26.19 -1.16
C LYS A 413 -1.10 26.38 0.34
N ARG A 414 -0.90 27.62 0.77
CA ARG A 414 -0.67 27.96 2.18
C ARG A 414 -1.95 28.30 2.96
N GLY A 415 -3.11 28.31 2.29
CA GLY A 415 -4.38 28.71 2.87
C GLY A 415 -4.44 30.20 3.21
N LYS A 416 -5.31 30.57 4.14
CA LYS A 416 -5.60 31.96 4.54
C LYS A 416 -4.53 32.51 5.50
N VAL A 417 -3.29 32.73 5.02
CA VAL A 417 -2.19 33.32 5.78
C VAL A 417 -2.07 34.80 5.45
N LEU A 418 -2.16 35.67 6.44
CA LEU A 418 -2.07 37.12 6.29
C LEU A 418 -0.62 37.61 6.37
N SER A 419 -0.23 38.50 5.45
CA SER A 419 0.99 39.29 5.52
C SER A 419 0.89 40.40 6.59
N ALA A 420 2.01 41.03 6.91
CA ALA A 420 2.01 42.15 7.86
C ALA A 420 1.15 43.33 7.34
N GLU A 421 1.24 43.64 6.04
CA GLU A 421 0.47 44.71 5.41
C GLU A 421 -1.04 44.42 5.43
N GLU A 422 -1.44 43.17 5.23
CA GLU A 422 -2.84 42.76 5.31
C GLU A 422 -3.37 42.86 6.74
N VAL A 423 -2.60 42.45 7.75
CA VAL A 423 -2.97 42.61 9.16
C VAL A 423 -3.15 44.10 9.52
N GLU A 424 -2.26 44.99 9.06
CA GLU A 424 -2.36 46.44 9.32
C GLU A 424 -3.59 47.11 8.69
N ARG A 425 -4.13 46.54 7.61
CA ARG A 425 -5.36 47.03 6.97
C ARG A 425 -6.64 46.61 7.69
N LEU A 426 -6.56 45.57 8.56
CA LEU A 426 -7.70 45.13 9.35
C LEU A 426 -7.95 46.08 10.50
N GLU A 427 -9.20 46.34 10.85
CA GLU A 427 -9.57 47.00 12.08
C GLU A 427 -9.09 46.21 13.29
N THR A 428 -9.35 44.88 13.29
CA THR A 428 -8.92 43.93 14.31
C THR A 428 -8.64 42.57 13.68
N PHE A 429 -7.47 42.01 13.95
CA PHE A 429 -7.18 40.61 13.59
C PHE A 429 -7.83 39.68 14.62
N ARG A 430 -8.67 38.75 14.16
CA ARG A 430 -9.40 37.76 14.95
C ARG A 430 -9.08 36.37 14.44
N ARG A 431 -8.23 35.66 15.17
CA ARG A 431 -7.67 34.37 14.76
C ARG A 431 -8.72 33.30 14.42
N TYR A 432 -9.83 33.28 15.14
CA TYR A 432 -10.85 32.23 15.00
C TYR A 432 -12.19 32.77 14.46
N ALA A 433 -12.20 33.94 13.86
CA ALA A 433 -13.40 34.47 13.20
C ALA A 433 -13.63 33.83 11.84
N ASP A 434 -14.86 33.42 11.57
CA ASP A 434 -15.33 32.95 10.27
C ASP A 434 -15.73 34.17 9.42
N VAL A 435 -14.77 34.77 8.74
CA VAL A 435 -14.98 36.01 7.98
C VAL A 435 -15.71 35.72 6.65
N ASP A 436 -15.37 34.59 6.01
CA ASP A 436 -15.87 34.25 4.68
C ASP A 436 -17.08 33.30 4.71
N GLY A 437 -17.48 32.81 5.89
CA GLY A 437 -18.61 31.93 6.07
C GLY A 437 -18.34 30.46 5.70
N ASP A 438 -17.09 30.08 5.47
CA ASP A 438 -16.66 28.73 5.12
C ASP A 438 -16.10 27.94 6.32
N GLY A 439 -16.13 28.52 7.50
CA GLY A 439 -15.61 27.92 8.74
C GLY A 439 -14.11 27.99 8.90
N ILE A 440 -13.36 28.45 7.87
CA ILE A 440 -11.88 28.52 7.87
C ILE A 440 -11.43 29.93 8.22
N PRO A 441 -10.78 30.14 9.38
CA PRO A 441 -10.34 31.46 9.80
C PRO A 441 -9.04 31.87 9.09
N TYR A 442 -8.76 33.16 9.14
CA TYR A 442 -7.44 33.69 8.77
C TYR A 442 -6.43 33.47 9.88
N ARG A 443 -5.17 33.22 9.48
CA ARG A 443 -4.06 33.05 10.43
C ARG A 443 -2.85 33.90 10.05
N THR A 444 -2.01 34.14 11.04
CA THR A 444 -0.65 34.66 10.87
C THR A 444 0.34 33.60 11.31
N LEU A 445 1.57 33.71 10.86
CA LEU A 445 2.65 32.80 11.25
C LEU A 445 3.70 33.56 12.09
N PRO A 446 4.44 32.87 12.97
CA PRO A 446 5.59 33.47 13.64
C PRO A 446 6.57 34.10 12.65
N GLY A 447 7.07 35.27 13.00
CA GLY A 447 7.89 36.11 12.10
C GLY A 447 7.12 37.16 11.31
N ASN A 448 5.77 37.20 11.39
CA ASN A 448 5.00 38.33 10.86
C ASN A 448 5.38 39.61 11.58
N GLN A 449 5.68 40.68 10.81
CA GLN A 449 6.25 41.93 11.36
C GLN A 449 5.21 42.89 11.97
N SER A 450 3.91 42.62 11.80
CA SER A 450 2.87 43.43 12.44
C SER A 450 2.78 43.13 13.93
N PRO A 451 2.81 44.15 14.81
CA PRO A 451 2.62 43.96 16.24
C PRO A 451 1.22 43.43 16.59
N ARG A 452 0.26 43.52 15.67
CA ARG A 452 -1.13 43.06 15.83
C ARG A 452 -1.32 41.61 15.37
N SER A 453 -0.28 40.97 14.84
CA SER A 453 -0.34 39.61 14.29
C SER A 453 -0.32 38.52 15.35
N ALA A 454 0.06 38.85 16.59
CA ALA A 454 0.22 37.88 17.65
C ALA A 454 -1.14 37.32 18.14
N TRP A 455 -1.18 36.02 18.35
CA TRP A 455 -2.32 35.31 18.92
C TRP A 455 -1.86 34.14 19.77
N PHE A 456 -2.73 33.65 20.64
CA PHE A 456 -2.41 32.55 21.52
C PHE A 456 -3.10 31.25 21.01
N GLY A 457 -2.31 30.24 20.62
CA GLY A 457 -2.82 28.91 20.30
C GLY A 457 -3.30 28.20 21.57
N ARG A 458 -4.56 27.78 21.59
CA ARG A 458 -5.18 27.17 22.77
C ARG A 458 -5.88 25.85 22.45
N GLY A 459 -5.66 24.88 23.32
CA GLY A 459 -6.51 23.70 23.44
C GLY A 459 -7.71 23.92 24.38
N THR A 460 -7.74 25.03 25.13
CA THR A 460 -8.87 25.38 26.00
C THR A 460 -9.91 26.23 25.26
N GLY A 461 -11.14 26.30 25.78
CA GLY A 461 -12.20 27.16 25.25
C GLY A 461 -11.72 28.58 25.00
N HIS A 462 -12.08 29.16 23.85
CA HIS A 462 -11.65 30.49 23.43
C HIS A 462 -12.71 31.17 22.53
N ASP A 463 -12.68 32.49 22.52
CA ASP A 463 -13.48 33.30 21.62
C ASP A 463 -12.77 33.47 20.26
N GLU A 464 -13.41 34.19 19.34
CA GLU A 464 -12.88 34.50 18.02
C GLU A 464 -11.56 35.29 18.02
N ASN A 465 -11.24 35.98 19.14
CA ASN A 465 -10.00 36.73 19.34
C ASN A 465 -8.90 35.88 20.01
N ALA A 466 -9.07 34.57 20.11
CA ALA A 466 -8.17 33.65 20.84
C ALA A 466 -8.07 33.92 22.36
N ARG A 467 -9.04 34.60 22.93
CA ARG A 467 -9.08 34.83 24.37
C ARG A 467 -9.80 33.66 25.07
N TYR A 468 -9.29 33.28 26.23
CA TYR A 468 -9.92 32.23 27.03
C TYR A 468 -11.39 32.54 27.34
N SER A 469 -12.27 31.56 27.19
CA SER A 469 -13.69 31.64 27.47
C SER A 469 -14.26 30.29 27.86
N GLU A 470 -15.06 30.26 28.93
CA GLU A 470 -15.90 29.11 29.34
C GLU A 470 -17.40 29.38 29.09
N ASP A 471 -17.71 30.45 28.34
CA ASP A 471 -19.10 30.75 27.96
C ASP A 471 -19.64 29.71 27.00
N GLY A 472 -20.78 29.08 27.36
CA GLY A 472 -21.38 28.02 26.56
C GLY A 472 -21.86 28.45 25.16
N ALA A 473 -22.23 29.74 25.00
CA ALA A 473 -22.63 30.24 23.69
C ALA A 473 -21.40 30.49 22.78
N VAL A 474 -20.26 30.87 23.37
CA VAL A 474 -18.98 30.98 22.67
C VAL A 474 -18.52 29.59 22.22
N TRP A 475 -18.60 28.60 23.12
CA TRP A 475 -18.26 27.21 22.81
C TRP A 475 -19.12 26.66 21.66
N TRP A 476 -20.43 26.84 21.74
CA TRP A 476 -21.37 26.39 20.70
C TRP A 476 -21.00 26.99 19.32
N ARG A 477 -20.77 28.29 19.24
CA ARG A 477 -20.39 28.93 17.96
C ARG A 477 -19.09 28.38 17.38
N ASN A 478 -18.10 28.06 18.21
CA ASN A 478 -16.87 27.43 17.76
C ASN A 478 -17.10 26.04 17.18
N MET A 479 -17.91 25.20 17.86
CA MET A 479 -18.22 23.86 17.38
C MET A 479 -19.02 23.89 16.07
N GLU A 480 -19.98 24.78 15.93
CA GLU A 480 -20.74 25.00 14.69
C GLU A 480 -19.79 25.46 13.54
N ARG A 481 -18.83 26.31 13.84
CA ARG A 481 -17.83 26.76 12.87
C ARG A 481 -16.90 25.62 12.44
N LEU A 482 -16.43 24.79 13.36
CA LEU A 482 -15.61 23.62 13.04
C LEU A 482 -16.40 22.59 12.23
N ALA A 483 -17.69 22.38 12.53
CA ALA A 483 -18.56 21.53 11.72
C ALA A 483 -18.70 22.08 10.31
N ARG A 484 -18.91 23.40 10.14
CA ARG A 484 -18.95 24.05 8.83
C ARG A 484 -17.64 23.92 8.07
N LYS A 485 -16.49 24.05 8.72
CA LYS A 485 -15.18 23.83 8.11
C LYS A 485 -15.06 22.39 7.57
N HIS A 486 -15.57 21.40 8.30
CA HIS A 486 -15.60 20.02 7.85
C HIS A 486 -16.50 19.83 6.60
N GLU A 487 -17.67 20.49 6.57
CA GLU A 487 -18.51 20.48 5.35
C GLU A 487 -17.82 21.16 4.17
N THR A 488 -17.10 22.28 4.40
CA THR A 488 -16.29 22.94 3.37
C THR A 488 -15.20 22.01 2.83
N ALA A 489 -14.64 21.13 3.64
CA ALA A 489 -13.63 20.18 3.21
C ALA A 489 -14.11 19.24 2.09
N ARG A 490 -15.43 18.97 1.98
CA ARG A 490 -16.02 18.16 0.87
C ARG A 490 -15.69 18.72 -0.53
N GLN A 491 -15.46 20.03 -0.63
CA GLN A 491 -15.13 20.70 -1.89
C GLN A 491 -13.64 20.66 -2.23
N HIS A 492 -12.80 20.27 -1.29
CA HIS A 492 -11.33 20.29 -1.43
C HIS A 492 -10.73 18.91 -1.54
N VAL A 493 -11.41 17.87 -1.04
CA VAL A 493 -10.93 16.49 -1.08
C VAL A 493 -11.07 15.87 -2.47
N PRO A 494 -10.25 14.83 -2.80
CA PRO A 494 -10.38 14.14 -4.08
C PRO A 494 -11.74 13.41 -4.18
N THR A 495 -12.37 13.53 -5.35
CA THR A 495 -13.64 12.87 -5.66
C THR A 495 -13.49 11.35 -5.73
N ALA A 496 -14.56 10.62 -5.47
CA ALA A 496 -14.62 9.17 -5.65
C ALA A 496 -14.43 8.78 -7.14
N VAL A 497 -13.91 7.58 -7.38
CA VAL A 497 -13.81 7.00 -8.73
C VAL A 497 -14.98 6.04 -8.92
N ILE A 498 -15.79 6.30 -9.95
CA ILE A 498 -16.96 5.49 -10.28
C ILE A 498 -16.74 4.78 -11.62
N GLN A 499 -17.04 3.51 -11.65
CA GLN A 499 -16.99 2.65 -12.84
C GLN A 499 -18.36 1.99 -13.00
N GLU A 500 -19.09 2.42 -14.01
CA GLU A 500 -20.41 1.89 -14.33
C GLU A 500 -20.33 0.72 -15.33
N SER A 501 -21.23 -0.23 -15.22
CA SER A 501 -21.38 -1.39 -16.09
C SER A 501 -22.80 -1.46 -16.66
N PRO A 502 -23.00 -1.60 -17.97
CA PRO A 502 -24.34 -1.63 -18.54
C PRO A 502 -25.23 -2.70 -17.90
N GLY A 503 -26.39 -2.30 -17.37
CA GLY A 503 -27.37 -3.18 -16.77
C GLY A 503 -27.09 -3.59 -15.33
N ALA A 504 -26.08 -3.02 -14.68
CA ALA A 504 -25.81 -3.25 -13.27
C ALA A 504 -26.98 -2.79 -12.39
N ARG A 505 -27.31 -3.59 -11.38
CA ARG A 505 -28.29 -3.26 -10.34
C ARG A 505 -27.66 -3.18 -8.96
N LEU A 506 -26.56 -3.90 -8.78
CA LEU A 506 -25.78 -3.93 -7.55
C LEU A 506 -24.61 -2.95 -7.67
N GLY A 507 -24.48 -2.06 -6.68
CA GLY A 507 -23.31 -1.24 -6.51
C GLY A 507 -22.35 -1.84 -5.49
N VAL A 508 -21.06 -1.73 -5.74
CA VAL A 508 -19.99 -2.14 -4.83
C VAL A 508 -19.17 -0.92 -4.44
N ILE A 509 -19.00 -0.70 -3.14
CA ILE A 509 -18.22 0.41 -2.57
C ILE A 509 -16.98 -0.16 -1.92
N CYS A 510 -15.82 0.47 -2.16
CA CYS A 510 -14.54 0.09 -1.56
C CYS A 510 -13.61 1.30 -1.41
N TYR A 511 -12.44 1.07 -0.82
CA TYR A 511 -11.32 2.04 -0.79
C TYR A 511 -9.97 1.31 -0.77
N GLY A 512 -8.88 2.05 -1.00
CA GLY A 512 -7.52 1.52 -0.93
C GLY A 512 -7.28 0.33 -1.86
N THR A 513 -6.46 -0.61 -1.39
CA THR A 513 -6.04 -1.79 -2.17
C THR A 513 -7.13 -2.82 -2.43
N THR A 514 -8.26 -2.75 -1.74
CA THR A 514 -9.43 -3.62 -1.98
C THR A 514 -9.91 -3.58 -3.44
N ARG A 515 -9.71 -2.43 -4.12
CA ARG A 515 -10.12 -2.23 -5.53
C ARG A 515 -9.60 -3.32 -6.47
N TYR A 516 -8.36 -3.76 -6.30
CA TYR A 516 -7.73 -4.67 -7.26
C TYR A 516 -8.40 -6.03 -7.35
N ALA A 517 -8.86 -6.55 -6.19
CA ALA A 517 -9.64 -7.79 -6.16
C ALA A 517 -11.04 -7.59 -6.75
N ILE A 518 -11.64 -6.42 -6.54
CA ILE A 518 -12.97 -6.08 -7.07
C ILE A 518 -12.93 -5.88 -8.58
N GLU A 519 -11.91 -5.22 -9.13
CA GLU A 519 -11.73 -5.01 -10.57
C GLU A 519 -11.60 -6.37 -11.32
N GLU A 520 -10.75 -7.27 -10.83
CA GLU A 520 -10.62 -8.62 -11.39
C GLU A 520 -11.91 -9.44 -11.23
N ALA A 521 -12.59 -9.36 -10.08
CA ALA A 521 -13.86 -10.03 -9.84
C ALA A 521 -14.99 -9.49 -10.72
N ARG A 522 -15.05 -8.18 -10.96
CA ARG A 522 -16.02 -7.56 -11.87
C ARG A 522 -15.92 -8.13 -13.27
N ASP A 523 -14.70 -8.26 -13.79
CA ASP A 523 -14.49 -8.81 -15.11
C ASP A 523 -14.85 -10.31 -15.18
N ALA A 524 -14.54 -11.09 -14.13
CA ALA A 524 -14.94 -12.49 -14.00
C ALA A 524 -16.47 -12.66 -13.88
N LEU A 525 -17.15 -11.80 -13.14
CA LEU A 525 -18.60 -11.77 -13.01
C LEU A 525 -19.29 -11.40 -14.33
N ALA A 526 -18.73 -10.44 -15.06
CA ALA A 526 -19.25 -10.03 -16.37
C ALA A 526 -19.25 -11.19 -17.38
N LEU A 527 -18.23 -12.05 -17.36
CA LEU A 527 -18.18 -13.29 -18.18
C LEU A 527 -19.29 -14.28 -17.81
N GLN A 528 -19.85 -14.20 -16.59
CA GLN A 528 -20.97 -15.01 -16.13
C GLN A 528 -22.34 -14.30 -16.31
N GLY A 529 -22.35 -13.13 -16.94
CA GLY A 529 -23.56 -12.35 -17.17
C GLY A 529 -24.02 -11.52 -15.95
N VAL A 530 -23.16 -11.33 -14.94
CA VAL A 530 -23.43 -10.51 -13.76
C VAL A 530 -22.67 -9.19 -13.88
N ALA A 531 -23.41 -8.08 -14.01
CA ALA A 531 -22.86 -6.72 -14.05
C ALA A 531 -22.95 -6.06 -12.66
N ILE A 532 -21.88 -5.41 -12.24
CA ILE A 532 -21.80 -4.60 -11.01
C ILE A 532 -21.21 -3.22 -11.31
N ASP A 533 -21.75 -2.19 -10.66
CA ASP A 533 -21.11 -0.88 -10.63
C ASP A 533 -20.15 -0.80 -9.45
N VAL A 534 -19.03 -0.11 -9.63
CA VAL A 534 -18.02 0.01 -8.58
C VAL A 534 -17.74 1.48 -8.28
N MET A 535 -17.82 1.85 -7.02
CA MET A 535 -17.36 3.15 -6.51
C MET A 535 -16.22 2.95 -5.53
N ARG A 536 -15.10 3.60 -5.80
CA ARG A 536 -13.96 3.66 -4.89
C ARG A 536 -13.86 5.02 -4.22
N LEU A 537 -14.02 5.05 -2.91
CA LEU A 537 -13.79 6.23 -2.09
C LEU A 537 -12.29 6.57 -2.04
N ARG A 538 -11.99 7.86 -2.16
CA ARG A 538 -10.63 8.40 -2.08
C ARG A 538 -10.42 9.27 -0.85
N ALA A 539 -11.50 9.73 -0.21
CA ALA A 539 -11.44 10.61 0.96
C ALA A 539 -12.69 10.53 1.84
N LEU A 540 -12.54 11.00 3.08
CA LEU A 540 -13.59 11.45 3.98
C LEU A 540 -13.22 12.87 4.46
N PRO A 541 -14.20 13.81 4.58
CA PRO A 541 -15.56 13.68 4.08
C PRO A 541 -15.58 13.48 2.57
N PHE A 542 -16.66 12.99 2.02
CA PHE A 542 -16.81 12.74 0.58
C PHE A 542 -17.64 13.81 -0.13
N GLY A 543 -17.51 13.91 -1.44
CA GLY A 543 -18.28 14.82 -2.30
C GLY A 543 -19.71 14.32 -2.60
N ALA A 544 -20.48 15.14 -3.33
CA ALA A 544 -21.87 14.85 -3.69
C ALA A 544 -22.00 13.63 -4.63
N GLU A 545 -20.96 13.25 -5.36
CA GLU A 545 -20.95 12.08 -6.24
C GLU A 545 -21.19 10.77 -5.49
N VAL A 546 -20.77 10.70 -4.22
CA VAL A 546 -20.98 9.51 -3.37
C VAL A 546 -22.45 9.33 -3.03
N GLU A 547 -23.14 10.41 -2.62
CA GLU A 547 -24.58 10.37 -2.39
C GLU A 547 -25.33 10.05 -3.67
N GLY A 548 -24.93 10.63 -4.81
CA GLY A 548 -25.49 10.32 -6.12
C GLY A 548 -25.41 8.84 -6.47
N PHE A 549 -24.23 8.23 -6.32
CA PHE A 549 -24.03 6.80 -6.55
C PHE A 549 -24.88 5.95 -5.59
N VAL A 550 -24.89 6.29 -4.31
CA VAL A 550 -25.70 5.57 -3.31
C VAL A 550 -27.19 5.72 -3.60
N ALA A 551 -27.66 6.88 -4.08
CA ALA A 551 -29.08 7.10 -4.40
C ALA A 551 -29.55 6.27 -5.60
N GLN A 552 -28.70 6.09 -6.62
CA GLN A 552 -29.03 5.39 -7.87
C GLN A 552 -29.21 3.88 -7.70
N HIS A 553 -28.59 3.25 -6.69
CA HIS A 553 -28.66 1.82 -6.48
C HIS A 553 -29.70 1.45 -5.41
N GLU A 554 -30.39 0.35 -5.64
CA GLU A 554 -31.32 -0.23 -4.64
C GLU A 554 -30.58 -1.07 -3.60
N ASP A 555 -29.41 -1.62 -3.96
CA ASP A 555 -28.63 -2.54 -3.17
C ASP A 555 -27.13 -2.26 -3.34
N LEU A 556 -26.39 -2.24 -2.23
CA LEU A 556 -25.00 -1.82 -2.18
C LEU A 556 -24.17 -2.70 -1.24
N LEU A 557 -23.08 -3.26 -1.74
CA LEU A 557 -22.09 -3.94 -0.91
C LEU A 557 -20.92 -3.00 -0.60
N VAL A 558 -20.59 -2.85 0.67
CA VAL A 558 -19.35 -2.15 1.11
C VAL A 558 -18.33 -3.22 1.49
N ILE A 559 -17.28 -3.37 0.66
CA ILE A 559 -16.26 -4.41 0.83
C ILE A 559 -15.00 -3.78 1.41
N GLU A 560 -14.56 -4.28 2.57
CA GLU A 560 -13.42 -3.71 3.30
C GLU A 560 -12.63 -4.78 4.08
N MET A 561 -11.32 -4.50 4.30
CA MET A 561 -10.44 -5.43 5.01
C MET A 561 -10.45 -5.16 6.53
N ASN A 562 -11.63 -5.20 7.12
CA ASN A 562 -11.85 -5.23 8.57
C ASN A 562 -13.13 -6.03 8.89
N ARG A 563 -13.28 -6.51 10.14
CA ARG A 563 -14.42 -7.32 10.58
C ARG A 563 -15.68 -6.48 10.75
N ASP A 564 -15.53 -5.27 11.25
CA ASP A 564 -16.65 -4.50 11.81
C ASP A 564 -17.34 -3.60 10.76
N ASN A 565 -16.87 -3.64 9.50
CA ASN A 565 -17.45 -2.84 8.41
C ASN A 565 -17.48 -1.34 8.73
N GLN A 566 -16.31 -0.82 9.08
CA GLN A 566 -16.15 0.54 9.62
C GLN A 566 -16.56 1.62 8.62
N LEU A 567 -16.18 1.47 7.35
CA LEU A 567 -16.57 2.42 6.30
C LEU A 567 -18.08 2.38 6.05
N ARG A 568 -18.70 1.17 6.02
CA ARG A 568 -20.16 1.04 5.91
C ARG A 568 -20.88 1.81 7.02
N ASP A 569 -20.40 1.71 8.25
CA ASP A 569 -21.06 2.37 9.39
C ASP A 569 -20.91 3.89 9.32
N ILE A 570 -19.76 4.39 8.87
CA ILE A 570 -19.57 5.82 8.57
C ILE A 570 -20.55 6.27 7.47
N LEU A 571 -20.66 5.52 6.36
CA LEU A 571 -21.58 5.85 5.27
C LEU A 571 -23.05 5.85 5.74
N ARG A 572 -23.43 4.92 6.61
CA ARG A 572 -24.79 4.89 7.21
C ARG A 572 -25.06 6.10 8.10
N ALA A 573 -24.06 6.55 8.84
CA ALA A 573 -24.18 7.74 9.70
C ALA A 573 -24.23 9.05 8.88
N GLU A 574 -23.44 9.14 7.81
CA GLU A 574 -23.39 10.32 6.93
C GLU A 574 -24.59 10.39 5.95
N LEU A 575 -25.15 9.23 5.57
CA LEU A 575 -26.27 9.09 4.63
C LEU A 575 -27.43 8.28 5.24
N PRO A 576 -28.04 8.74 6.34
CA PRO A 576 -29.01 7.96 7.10
C PRO A 576 -30.25 7.59 6.28
N GLN A 577 -30.64 8.40 5.30
CA GLN A 577 -31.75 8.13 4.38
C GLN A 577 -31.49 6.91 3.47
N HIS A 578 -30.24 6.48 3.34
CA HIS A 578 -29.82 5.35 2.52
C HIS A 578 -29.27 4.17 3.33
N ALA A 579 -29.28 4.25 4.66
CA ALA A 579 -28.62 3.29 5.55
C ALA A 579 -29.09 1.83 5.35
N ALA A 580 -30.36 1.61 5.00
CA ALA A 580 -30.94 0.27 4.88
C ALA A 580 -30.39 -0.55 3.71
N LYS A 581 -29.87 0.10 2.66
CA LYS A 581 -29.37 -0.56 1.45
C LYS A 581 -27.85 -0.74 1.42
N LEU A 582 -27.14 -0.28 2.45
CA LEU A 582 -25.70 -0.44 2.60
C LEU A 582 -25.40 -1.72 3.39
N HIS A 583 -24.94 -2.76 2.71
CA HIS A 583 -24.57 -4.05 3.30
C HIS A 583 -23.06 -4.16 3.42
N GLY A 584 -22.55 -4.54 4.60
CA GLY A 584 -21.13 -4.69 4.83
C GLY A 584 -20.62 -6.09 4.52
N VAL A 585 -19.47 -6.18 3.89
CA VAL A 585 -18.74 -7.42 3.62
C VAL A 585 -17.32 -7.27 4.13
N GLY A 586 -17.07 -7.81 5.32
CA GLY A 586 -15.78 -7.71 6.01
C GLY A 586 -14.84 -8.87 5.69
N TYR A 587 -13.54 -8.59 5.66
CA TYR A 587 -12.47 -9.57 5.48
C TYR A 587 -11.32 -9.32 6.45
N ILE A 588 -10.83 -10.37 7.15
CA ILE A 588 -9.88 -10.18 8.24
C ILE A 588 -8.85 -11.33 8.40
N ASP A 589 -8.38 -11.94 7.34
CA ASP A 589 -7.30 -12.95 7.47
C ASP A 589 -5.88 -12.35 7.51
N GLY A 590 -5.76 -11.04 7.40
CA GLY A 590 -4.49 -10.32 7.37
C GLY A 590 -3.75 -10.38 6.04
N MET A 591 -4.39 -10.92 5.02
CA MET A 591 -3.86 -10.98 3.66
C MET A 591 -4.70 -10.10 2.72
N PRO A 592 -4.12 -9.64 1.60
CA PRO A 592 -4.90 -8.93 0.58
C PRO A 592 -6.02 -9.81 0.02
N LEU A 593 -7.15 -9.19 -0.33
CA LEU A 593 -8.29 -9.86 -0.94
C LEU A 593 -7.92 -10.60 -2.24
N THR A 594 -8.66 -11.66 -2.54
CA THR A 594 -8.61 -12.33 -3.84
C THR A 594 -9.89 -12.05 -4.64
N ALA A 595 -9.77 -11.96 -5.96
CA ALA A 595 -10.93 -11.80 -6.83
C ALA A 595 -11.97 -12.92 -6.65
N ALA A 596 -11.52 -14.17 -6.53
CA ALA A 596 -12.40 -15.31 -6.30
C ALA A 596 -13.19 -15.22 -4.98
N TRP A 597 -12.64 -14.57 -3.94
CA TRP A 597 -13.41 -14.34 -2.71
C TRP A 597 -14.48 -13.28 -2.93
N VAL A 598 -14.14 -12.15 -3.58
CA VAL A 598 -15.10 -11.10 -3.91
C VAL A 598 -16.24 -11.64 -4.78
N GLU A 599 -15.92 -12.42 -5.81
CA GLU A 599 -16.89 -13.08 -6.68
C GLU A 599 -17.90 -13.92 -5.88
N ARG A 600 -17.41 -14.77 -4.97
CA ARG A 600 -18.29 -15.57 -4.09
C ARG A 600 -19.19 -14.71 -3.21
N GLN A 601 -18.68 -13.60 -2.65
CA GLN A 601 -19.49 -12.70 -1.83
C GLN A 601 -20.61 -12.04 -2.64
N VAL A 602 -20.30 -11.54 -3.83
CA VAL A 602 -21.29 -10.91 -4.74
C VAL A 602 -22.35 -11.93 -5.16
N LEU A 603 -21.94 -13.11 -5.61
CA LEU A 603 -22.89 -14.17 -6.01
C LEU A 603 -23.72 -14.69 -4.82
N GLY A 604 -23.12 -14.82 -3.64
CA GLY A 604 -23.80 -15.18 -2.40
C GLY A 604 -24.91 -14.18 -2.07
N HIS A 605 -24.59 -12.90 -2.12
CA HIS A 605 -25.54 -11.82 -1.86
C HIS A 605 -26.71 -11.83 -2.86
N LEU A 606 -26.43 -11.90 -4.16
CA LEU A 606 -27.45 -11.94 -5.22
C LEU A 606 -28.37 -13.17 -5.12
N ASN A 607 -27.87 -14.29 -4.59
CA ASN A 607 -28.64 -15.52 -4.37
C ASN A 607 -29.35 -15.57 -3.00
N GLY A 608 -29.33 -14.50 -2.22
CA GLY A 608 -29.92 -14.43 -0.89
C GLY A 608 -29.23 -15.32 0.16
N ARG A 609 -27.98 -15.70 -0.09
CA ARG A 609 -27.10 -16.43 0.84
C ARG A 609 -26.06 -15.46 1.35
N VAL A 610 -26.34 -14.80 2.45
CA VAL A 610 -25.30 -14.06 3.20
C VAL A 610 -24.73 -15.06 4.22
N ASP A 611 -23.48 -15.50 4.03
CA ASP A 611 -22.73 -16.28 5.02
C ASP A 611 -22.16 -15.38 6.12
#